data_83f2023d3e2251fa35b65c98776ec9fb
#
_entry.id   83f2023d3e2251fa35b65c98776ec9fb
#
_cell.length_a   1.000
_cell.length_b   1.000
_cell.length_c   1.000
_cell.angle_alpha   90.00
_cell.angle_beta   90.00
_cell.angle_gamma   90.00
#
_symmetry.space_group_name_H-M   'P 1'
#
loop_
_entity.id
_entity.type
_entity.pdbx_description
1 polymer ?
#
loop_
_entity_poly.entity_id
_entity_poly.type
_entity_poly.pdbx_seq_one_letter_code
_entity_poly.pdbx_strand_id
1 'polypeptide(L)'
;MIKINDEYDIGAAFAAVENELMASMIRNMKRHRIEEIDEDKEWEMWQALQLKSLEQYKKANTKRFQSQFHEINGQIESLLYAAKEQGGMEQEMKILRAIKKGFKPPKQRTGSTVTTAEFFKLNDRKLDALIKATQDDMKKAETAVLRMANDQYRKIIFNAQVYANTGAGTYEKAVDMATKDFLSRGINCIEYANGARHTIADYASMAIRTASKRAYLQGEGEMRKEWGISTVIMNKRGNPCPKCLPFVGKILIDDVWSGGKSSDGPYPLMSSAIAAGLYHPRCKDSHTTYFEGISTPPNSKFTRQEVKEIADSYRAEQKQQYAKRQADRFGRLAAYSLDEENREKYRRKEGIWKNVTYELKNIVSGGMEKRIKEFNNSLDNISDYNVQTLLSQAQHRVKIKTSDSKKSYFDRNKKVVYIAKSAENGTIAHELFHEIDNTYRITESRMLKESIQKDYQRLQSFSSGYGTDIKNMLYLKYKEAFTEGRNGVKLRPEYRGISDILNGMSDGEINLGYIHSKEYWKRDKAVEAETWAQFGRILYDQNEEVMDMLKFVCPNTYEEVMSTLKGMIK
;
A
#
# COMPACT_ATOMS: atom_id res chain seq x y z
N MET A 1 -6.04 -11.79 13.07
CA MET A 1 -6.55 -11.87 11.68
C MET A 1 -6.10 -10.64 10.94
N ILE A 2 -5.76 -10.75 9.65
CA ILE A 2 -5.46 -9.58 8.81
C ILE A 2 -6.81 -8.95 8.47
N LYS A 3 -7.00 -7.68 8.83
CA LYS A 3 -8.20 -6.93 8.45
C LYS A 3 -8.09 -6.64 6.94
N ILE A 4 -9.07 -7.07 6.17
CA ILE A 4 -9.13 -6.83 4.73
C ILE A 4 -9.93 -5.54 4.53
N ASN A 5 -9.24 -4.47 4.14
CA ASN A 5 -9.84 -3.16 3.86
C ASN A 5 -9.93 -2.91 2.35
N ASP A 6 -9.07 -3.56 1.56
CA ASP A 6 -9.03 -3.41 0.11
C ASP A 6 -8.61 -4.71 -0.60
N GLU A 7 -8.62 -4.70 -1.95
CA GLU A 7 -8.23 -5.85 -2.77
C GLU A 7 -6.75 -6.26 -2.64
N TYR A 8 -5.90 -5.40 -2.07
CA TYR A 8 -4.48 -5.70 -1.85
C TYR A 8 -4.29 -6.58 -0.60
N ASP A 9 -5.16 -6.45 0.39
CA ASP A 9 -5.08 -7.19 1.65
C ASP A 9 -5.42 -8.67 1.48
N ILE A 10 -6.24 -9.03 0.49
CA ILE A 10 -6.63 -10.43 0.23
C ILE A 10 -5.43 -11.31 -0.09
N GLY A 11 -4.51 -10.82 -0.92
CA GLY A 11 -3.26 -11.54 -1.20
C GLY A 11 -2.44 -11.78 0.07
N ALA A 12 -2.38 -10.80 0.97
CA ALA A 12 -1.71 -10.91 2.27
C ALA A 12 -2.41 -11.92 3.20
N ALA A 13 -3.76 -11.96 3.20
CA ALA A 13 -4.53 -12.94 3.98
C ALA A 13 -4.23 -14.38 3.54
N PHE A 14 -4.21 -14.66 2.24
CA PHE A 14 -3.83 -15.97 1.73
C PHE A 14 -2.35 -16.29 1.95
N ALA A 15 -1.45 -15.30 1.89
CA ALA A 15 -0.04 -15.49 2.24
C ALA A 15 0.13 -15.88 3.73
N ALA A 16 -0.69 -15.33 4.63
CA ALA A 16 -0.70 -15.71 6.04
C ALA A 16 -1.15 -17.18 6.23
N VAL A 17 -2.16 -17.63 5.47
CA VAL A 17 -2.58 -19.05 5.46
C VAL A 17 -1.44 -19.94 4.98
N GLU A 18 -0.77 -19.64 3.88
CA GLU A 18 0.38 -20.39 3.38
C GLU A 18 1.52 -20.47 4.40
N ASN A 19 1.87 -19.34 4.99
CA ASN A 19 2.92 -19.27 6.00
C ASN A 19 2.58 -20.10 7.23
N GLU A 20 1.33 -20.11 7.68
CA GLU A 20 0.91 -20.90 8.81
C GLU A 20 0.87 -22.41 8.48
N LEU A 21 0.49 -22.79 7.28
CA LEU A 21 0.61 -24.19 6.80
C LEU A 21 2.06 -24.66 6.84
N MET A 22 3.01 -23.85 6.38
CA MET A 22 4.44 -24.16 6.45
C MET A 22 4.95 -24.20 7.90
N ALA A 23 4.59 -23.19 8.70
CA ALA A 23 5.00 -23.11 10.10
C ALA A 23 4.49 -24.28 10.93
N SER A 24 3.23 -24.70 10.74
CA SER A 24 2.65 -25.84 11.47
C SER A 24 3.32 -27.16 11.11
N MET A 25 3.71 -27.32 9.84
CA MET A 25 4.49 -28.48 9.38
C MET A 25 5.86 -28.56 10.08
N ILE A 26 6.59 -27.45 10.11
CA ILE A 26 7.91 -27.38 10.75
C ILE A 26 7.80 -27.56 12.27
N ARG A 27 6.76 -27.00 12.92
CA ARG A 27 6.51 -27.23 14.35
C ARG A 27 6.27 -28.70 14.68
N ASN A 28 5.52 -29.41 13.82
CA ASN A 28 5.32 -30.84 14.00
C ASN A 28 6.63 -31.62 13.88
N MET A 29 7.47 -31.29 12.91
CA MET A 29 8.78 -31.93 12.76
C MET A 29 9.67 -31.69 13.97
N LYS A 30 9.70 -30.45 14.52
CA LYS A 30 10.45 -30.13 15.74
C LYS A 30 9.96 -30.92 16.97
N ARG A 31 8.65 -31.00 17.16
CA ARG A 31 8.07 -31.72 18.32
C ARG A 31 8.47 -33.19 18.29
N HIS A 32 8.39 -33.84 17.16
CA HIS A 32 8.78 -35.25 17.06
C HIS A 32 10.29 -35.49 17.23
N ARG A 33 11.12 -34.49 16.94
CA ARG A 33 12.55 -34.52 17.23
C ARG A 33 12.81 -34.62 18.74
N ILE A 34 12.09 -33.85 19.54
CA ILE A 34 12.23 -33.89 21.03
C ILE A 34 11.78 -35.25 21.56
N GLU A 35 10.63 -35.76 21.13
CA GLU A 35 10.11 -37.08 21.50
C GLU A 35 11.07 -38.21 21.11
N GLU A 36 11.79 -38.10 20.00
CA GLU A 36 12.76 -39.08 19.51
C GLU A 36 14.03 -39.11 20.35
N ILE A 37 14.55 -37.95 20.77
CA ILE A 37 15.72 -37.85 21.67
C ILE A 37 15.41 -38.47 23.03
N ASP A 38 14.21 -38.22 23.54
CA ASP A 38 13.79 -38.69 24.86
C ASP A 38 13.53 -40.21 24.91
N GLU A 39 13.16 -40.83 23.74
CA GLU A 39 12.75 -42.23 23.67
C GLU A 39 13.71 -43.14 22.88
N ASP A 40 14.88 -42.63 22.44
CA ASP A 40 15.92 -43.36 21.68
C ASP A 40 15.38 -44.16 20.48
N LYS A 41 14.46 -43.52 19.71
CA LYS A 41 13.76 -44.14 18.59
C LYS A 41 14.54 -44.06 17.28
N GLU A 42 14.51 -45.14 16.50
CA GLU A 42 15.13 -45.19 15.16
C GLU A 42 14.35 -44.39 14.11
N TRP A 43 15.02 -43.98 13.04
CA TRP A 43 14.44 -43.21 11.90
C TRP A 43 13.18 -43.82 11.28
N GLU A 44 13.06 -45.16 11.30
CA GLU A 44 11.86 -45.84 10.77
C GLU A 44 10.64 -45.59 11.66
N MET A 45 10.82 -45.57 12.97
CA MET A 45 9.76 -45.19 13.90
C MET A 45 9.40 -43.73 13.79
N TRP A 46 10.38 -42.85 13.59
CA TRP A 46 10.14 -41.44 13.34
C TRP A 46 9.24 -41.23 12.09
N GLN A 47 9.53 -41.91 10.97
CA GLN A 47 8.70 -41.83 9.76
C GLN A 47 7.26 -42.27 10.02
N ALA A 48 7.05 -43.36 10.73
CA ALA A 48 5.71 -43.84 11.09
C ALA A 48 4.94 -42.83 11.95
N LEU A 49 5.61 -42.21 12.93
CA LEU A 49 5.05 -41.17 13.79
C LEU A 49 4.69 -39.91 12.99
N GLN A 50 5.56 -39.47 12.07
CA GLN A 50 5.29 -38.34 11.19
C GLN A 50 4.08 -38.59 10.27
N LEU A 51 3.95 -39.79 9.71
CA LEU A 51 2.79 -40.16 8.88
C LEU A 51 1.49 -40.20 9.70
N LYS A 52 1.54 -40.66 10.95
CA LYS A 52 0.38 -40.59 11.86
C LYS A 52 0.01 -39.13 12.17
N SER A 53 1.01 -38.29 12.42
CA SER A 53 0.80 -36.85 12.63
C SER A 53 0.29 -36.12 11.40
N LEU A 54 0.60 -36.60 10.19
CA LEU A 54 0.08 -36.02 8.95
C LEU A 54 -1.45 -36.04 8.91
N GLU A 55 -2.10 -37.11 9.36
CA GLU A 55 -3.57 -37.17 9.40
C GLU A 55 -4.15 -36.17 10.42
N GLN A 56 -3.49 -36.00 11.57
CA GLN A 56 -3.88 -34.98 12.55
C GLN A 56 -3.66 -33.57 12.00
N TYR A 57 -2.52 -33.33 11.36
CA TYR A 57 -2.21 -32.07 10.67
C TYR A 57 -3.28 -31.73 9.63
N LYS A 58 -3.64 -32.69 8.78
CA LYS A 58 -4.66 -32.52 7.74
C LYS A 58 -6.01 -32.12 8.35
N LYS A 59 -6.50 -32.89 9.35
CA LYS A 59 -7.78 -32.61 10.03
C LYS A 59 -7.78 -31.24 10.71
N ALA A 60 -6.72 -30.91 11.44
CA ALA A 60 -6.59 -29.65 12.17
C ALA A 60 -6.58 -28.45 11.21
N ASN A 61 -5.79 -28.51 10.12
CA ASN A 61 -5.69 -27.42 9.17
C ASN A 61 -6.98 -27.27 8.33
N THR A 62 -7.61 -28.37 7.93
CA THR A 62 -8.90 -28.30 7.24
C THR A 62 -9.94 -27.57 8.11
N LYS A 63 -10.09 -27.95 9.37
CA LYS A 63 -11.03 -27.31 10.30
C LYS A 63 -10.69 -25.85 10.54
N ARG A 64 -9.40 -25.52 10.75
CA ARG A 64 -8.91 -24.18 11.05
C ARG A 64 -9.12 -23.22 9.86
N PHE A 65 -8.71 -23.61 8.67
CA PHE A 65 -8.73 -22.74 7.51
C PHE A 65 -10.08 -22.65 6.81
N GLN A 66 -10.97 -23.62 7.00
CA GLN A 66 -12.31 -23.58 6.45
C GLN A 66 -13.10 -22.35 6.95
N SER A 67 -12.99 -22.01 8.23
CA SER A 67 -13.60 -20.79 8.79
C SER A 67 -12.96 -19.51 8.23
N GLN A 68 -11.62 -19.47 8.12
CA GLN A 68 -10.89 -18.32 7.57
C GLN A 68 -11.21 -18.10 6.10
N PHE A 69 -11.29 -19.15 5.31
CA PHE A 69 -11.67 -19.06 3.90
C PHE A 69 -13.09 -18.55 3.72
N HIS A 70 -14.03 -19.01 4.57
CA HIS A 70 -15.40 -18.49 4.54
C HIS A 70 -15.44 -16.99 4.82
N GLU A 71 -14.70 -16.51 5.81
CA GLU A 71 -14.61 -15.09 6.14
C GLU A 71 -13.97 -14.28 5.00
N ILE A 72 -12.85 -14.74 4.43
CA ILE A 72 -12.19 -14.09 3.29
C ILE A 72 -13.14 -14.01 2.09
N ASN A 73 -13.87 -15.09 1.78
CA ASN A 73 -14.83 -15.11 0.67
C ASN A 73 -16.00 -14.13 0.87
N GLY A 74 -16.49 -13.96 2.10
CA GLY A 74 -17.49 -12.94 2.43
C GLY A 74 -16.97 -11.51 2.25
N GLN A 75 -15.71 -11.27 2.60
CA GLN A 75 -15.07 -9.96 2.40
C GLN A 75 -14.80 -9.67 0.90
N ILE A 76 -14.46 -10.69 0.11
CA ILE A 76 -14.34 -10.56 -1.36
C ILE A 76 -15.66 -10.08 -1.96
N GLU A 77 -16.77 -10.68 -1.57
CA GLU A 77 -18.11 -10.28 -2.02
C GLU A 77 -18.39 -8.81 -1.72
N SER A 78 -18.20 -8.40 -0.47
CA SER A 78 -18.41 -7.01 -0.03
C SER A 78 -17.52 -6.02 -0.80
N LEU A 79 -16.26 -6.36 -1.05
CA LEU A 79 -15.35 -5.52 -1.83
C LEU A 79 -15.80 -5.35 -3.29
N LEU A 80 -16.33 -6.39 -3.92
CA LEU A 80 -16.79 -6.31 -5.30
C LEU A 80 -18.04 -5.47 -5.43
N TYR A 81 -18.99 -5.56 -4.49
CA TYR A 81 -20.16 -4.67 -4.42
C TYR A 81 -19.73 -3.22 -4.22
N ALA A 82 -18.86 -2.95 -3.23
CA ALA A 82 -18.37 -1.60 -2.96
C ALA A 82 -17.61 -1.00 -4.16
N ALA A 83 -16.83 -1.78 -4.87
CA ALA A 83 -16.12 -1.33 -6.07
C ALA A 83 -17.08 -0.91 -7.19
N LYS A 84 -18.15 -1.66 -7.41
CA LYS A 84 -19.19 -1.30 -8.39
C LYS A 84 -19.90 -0.01 -8.02
N GLU A 85 -20.32 0.11 -6.77
CA GLU A 85 -21.01 1.29 -6.26
C GLU A 85 -20.14 2.54 -6.38
N GLN A 86 -18.88 2.44 -5.96
CA GLN A 86 -17.92 3.53 -6.07
C GLN A 86 -17.72 3.97 -7.53
N GLY A 87 -17.56 3.03 -8.47
CA GLY A 87 -17.41 3.34 -9.90
C GLY A 87 -18.60 4.12 -10.43
N GLY A 88 -19.82 3.74 -10.07
CA GLY A 88 -21.05 4.43 -10.48
C GLY A 88 -21.15 5.84 -9.90
N MET A 89 -20.92 6.02 -8.61
CA MET A 89 -20.99 7.33 -7.93
C MET A 89 -19.93 8.31 -8.49
N GLU A 90 -18.70 7.86 -8.64
CA GLU A 90 -17.64 8.70 -9.21
C GLU A 90 -17.94 9.11 -10.64
N GLN A 91 -18.52 8.21 -11.44
CA GLN A 91 -18.90 8.49 -12.81
C GLN A 91 -20.05 9.49 -12.89
N GLU A 92 -21.06 9.39 -12.04
CA GLU A 92 -22.15 10.35 -11.97
C GLU A 92 -21.63 11.75 -11.65
N MET A 93 -20.73 11.88 -10.68
CA MET A 93 -20.11 13.17 -10.36
C MET A 93 -19.31 13.74 -11.55
N LYS A 94 -18.61 12.90 -12.31
CA LYS A 94 -17.88 13.34 -13.52
C LYS A 94 -18.86 13.89 -14.57
N ILE A 95 -19.99 13.20 -14.82
CA ILE A 95 -21.02 13.63 -15.78
C ILE A 95 -21.65 14.95 -15.34
N LEU A 96 -22.04 15.09 -14.08
CA LEU A 96 -22.63 16.32 -13.55
C LEU A 96 -21.66 17.52 -13.64
N ARG A 97 -20.37 17.29 -13.41
CA ARG A 97 -19.34 18.32 -13.61
C ARG A 97 -19.19 18.72 -15.08
N ALA A 98 -19.29 17.76 -16.00
CA ALA A 98 -19.25 18.04 -17.44
C ALA A 98 -20.49 18.83 -17.91
N ILE A 99 -21.68 18.50 -17.39
CA ILE A 99 -22.92 19.25 -17.67
C ILE A 99 -22.80 20.70 -17.18
N LYS A 100 -22.24 20.95 -16.00
CA LYS A 100 -21.96 22.31 -15.50
C LYS A 100 -21.01 23.09 -16.40
N LYS A 101 -20.16 22.40 -17.18
CA LYS A 101 -19.25 22.98 -18.18
C LYS A 101 -19.87 23.10 -19.58
N GLY A 102 -21.16 22.79 -19.74
CA GLY A 102 -21.89 22.94 -21.00
C GLY A 102 -22.07 21.64 -21.80
N PHE A 103 -21.67 20.47 -21.27
CA PHE A 103 -21.93 19.18 -21.91
C PHE A 103 -23.44 18.90 -21.94
N LYS A 104 -23.96 18.51 -23.10
CA LYS A 104 -25.36 18.08 -23.26
C LYS A 104 -25.37 16.56 -23.44
N PRO A 105 -25.76 15.77 -22.44
CA PRO A 105 -25.80 14.32 -22.56
C PRO A 105 -26.87 13.90 -23.60
N PRO A 106 -26.64 12.83 -24.38
CA PRO A 106 -27.57 12.31 -25.37
C PRO A 106 -28.92 11.91 -24.79
N LYS A 107 -28.96 11.45 -23.53
CA LYS A 107 -30.16 11.19 -22.77
C LYS A 107 -30.21 12.11 -21.55
N GLN A 108 -31.29 12.84 -21.40
CA GLN A 108 -31.58 13.53 -20.14
C GLN A 108 -32.29 12.56 -19.20
N ARG A 109 -31.80 12.46 -17.99
CA ARG A 109 -32.47 11.69 -16.92
C ARG A 109 -33.74 12.46 -16.54
N THR A 110 -34.87 12.06 -17.10
CA THR A 110 -36.17 12.63 -16.73
C THR A 110 -36.56 12.09 -15.35
N GLY A 111 -36.51 12.97 -14.37
CA GLY A 111 -37.19 12.96 -13.09
C GLY A 111 -37.47 11.61 -12.43
N SER A 112 -36.46 11.02 -11.80
CA SER A 112 -36.70 10.15 -10.67
C SER A 112 -35.62 10.42 -9.63
N THR A 113 -36.03 10.85 -8.47
CA THR A 113 -35.26 10.77 -7.22
C THR A 113 -35.15 9.30 -6.78
N VAL A 114 -34.70 8.43 -7.69
CA VAL A 114 -34.25 7.08 -7.30
C VAL A 114 -32.93 7.30 -6.59
N THR A 115 -32.93 7.09 -5.30
CA THR A 115 -31.73 7.13 -4.49
C THR A 115 -30.69 6.21 -5.11
N THR A 116 -29.43 6.63 -5.11
CA THR A 116 -28.27 5.90 -5.67
C THR A 116 -28.29 4.40 -5.31
N ALA A 117 -28.83 4.06 -4.14
CA ALA A 117 -28.96 2.69 -3.64
C ALA A 117 -29.95 1.80 -4.43
N GLU A 118 -31.06 2.34 -4.96
CA GLU A 118 -32.04 1.54 -5.75
C GLU A 118 -31.55 1.30 -7.19
N PHE A 119 -30.81 2.24 -7.74
CA PHE A 119 -30.21 2.09 -9.06
C PHE A 119 -29.25 0.90 -9.13
N PHE A 120 -28.39 0.73 -8.12
CA PHE A 120 -27.42 -0.38 -8.07
C PHE A 120 -28.07 -1.75 -7.85
N LYS A 121 -29.29 -1.83 -7.31
CA LYS A 121 -30.02 -3.09 -7.13
C LYS A 121 -30.62 -3.66 -8.43
N LEU A 122 -30.86 -2.84 -9.44
CA LEU A 122 -31.55 -3.25 -10.67
C LEU A 122 -30.71 -4.02 -11.68
N ASN A 123 -29.35 -3.97 -11.59
CA ASN A 123 -28.44 -4.54 -12.58
C ASN A 123 -27.41 -5.53 -12.00
N ASP A 124 -27.75 -6.24 -10.91
CA ASP A 124 -26.77 -7.09 -10.19
C ASP A 124 -26.41 -8.41 -10.89
N ARG A 125 -27.19 -8.90 -11.88
CA ARG A 125 -26.96 -10.21 -12.52
C ARG A 125 -25.54 -10.42 -13.05
N LYS A 126 -24.93 -9.39 -13.66
CA LYS A 126 -23.55 -9.48 -14.18
C LYS A 126 -22.55 -9.45 -13.03
N LEU A 127 -22.81 -8.65 -12.00
CA LEU A 127 -21.97 -8.60 -10.81
C LEU A 127 -22.08 -9.89 -10.02
N ASP A 128 -23.28 -10.42 -9.80
CA ASP A 128 -23.51 -11.69 -9.12
C ASP A 128 -22.81 -12.85 -9.84
N ALA A 129 -22.85 -12.86 -11.17
CA ALA A 129 -22.10 -13.84 -11.97
C ALA A 129 -20.59 -13.69 -11.79
N LEU A 130 -20.06 -12.47 -11.73
CA LEU A 130 -18.65 -12.19 -11.48
C LEU A 130 -18.24 -12.63 -10.08
N ILE A 131 -19.04 -12.30 -9.06
CA ILE A 131 -18.82 -12.68 -7.67
C ILE A 131 -18.80 -14.21 -7.55
N LYS A 132 -19.83 -14.88 -8.07
CA LYS A 132 -19.93 -16.33 -8.04
C LYS A 132 -18.75 -17.00 -8.73
N ALA A 133 -18.37 -16.57 -9.93
CA ALA A 133 -17.22 -17.11 -10.64
C ALA A 133 -15.92 -16.91 -9.83
N THR A 134 -15.74 -15.73 -9.23
CA THR A 134 -14.56 -15.42 -8.41
C THR A 134 -14.52 -16.28 -7.15
N GLN A 135 -15.64 -16.44 -6.44
CA GLN A 135 -15.73 -17.29 -5.25
C GLN A 135 -15.51 -18.78 -5.59
N ASP A 136 -16.07 -19.27 -6.70
CA ASP A 136 -15.88 -20.66 -7.14
C ASP A 136 -14.41 -20.95 -7.49
N ASP A 137 -13.73 -20.00 -8.12
CA ASP A 137 -12.30 -20.11 -8.40
C ASP A 137 -11.46 -20.05 -7.13
N MET A 138 -11.82 -19.21 -6.16
CA MET A 138 -11.14 -19.16 -4.86
C MET A 138 -11.33 -20.47 -4.08
N LYS A 139 -12.52 -21.07 -4.03
CA LYS A 139 -12.77 -22.37 -3.40
C LYS A 139 -11.92 -23.50 -4.00
N LYS A 140 -11.74 -23.49 -5.33
CA LYS A 140 -10.82 -24.44 -6.01
C LYS A 140 -9.38 -24.24 -5.55
N ALA A 141 -8.93 -22.98 -5.47
CA ALA A 141 -7.60 -22.62 -5.01
C ALA A 141 -7.36 -22.99 -3.54
N GLU A 142 -8.35 -22.76 -2.66
CA GLU A 142 -8.34 -23.17 -1.26
C GLU A 142 -8.20 -24.68 -1.07
N THR A 143 -8.95 -25.45 -1.85
CA THR A 143 -8.85 -26.92 -1.85
C THR A 143 -7.46 -27.35 -2.35
N ALA A 144 -6.95 -26.70 -3.39
CA ALA A 144 -5.64 -27.01 -3.96
C ALA A 144 -4.49 -26.74 -2.99
N VAL A 145 -4.52 -25.63 -2.23
CA VAL A 145 -3.46 -25.30 -1.26
C VAL A 145 -3.41 -26.28 -0.10
N LEU A 146 -4.57 -26.69 0.43
CA LEU A 146 -4.63 -27.69 1.51
C LEU A 146 -4.14 -29.06 1.03
N ARG A 147 -4.55 -29.50 -0.15
CA ARG A 147 -4.10 -30.75 -0.78
C ARG A 147 -2.58 -30.71 -1.01
N MET A 148 -2.09 -29.65 -1.63
CA MET A 148 -0.66 -29.52 -1.91
C MET A 148 0.18 -29.49 -0.63
N ALA A 149 -0.27 -28.81 0.43
CA ALA A 149 0.41 -28.82 1.72
C ALA A 149 0.55 -30.23 2.28
N ASN A 150 -0.51 -31.05 2.22
CA ASN A 150 -0.48 -32.44 2.67
C ASN A 150 0.46 -33.30 1.83
N ASP A 151 0.42 -33.17 0.49
CA ASP A 151 1.27 -33.92 -0.43
C ASP A 151 2.76 -33.54 -0.23
N GLN A 152 3.04 -32.26 -0.03
CA GLN A 152 4.41 -31.79 0.25
C GLN A 152 4.90 -32.29 1.61
N TYR A 153 4.07 -32.28 2.66
CA TYR A 153 4.46 -32.80 3.96
C TYR A 153 4.84 -34.29 3.86
N ARG A 154 4.02 -35.11 3.20
CA ARG A 154 4.33 -36.52 2.96
C ARG A 154 5.66 -36.70 2.23
N LYS A 155 5.89 -35.91 1.16
CA LYS A 155 7.14 -35.95 0.41
C LYS A 155 8.35 -35.54 1.26
N ILE A 156 8.20 -34.55 2.11
CA ILE A 156 9.27 -34.08 2.99
C ILE A 156 9.63 -35.15 4.03
N ILE A 157 8.64 -35.83 4.63
CA ILE A 157 8.87 -36.93 5.58
C ILE A 157 9.74 -38.01 4.90
N PHE A 158 9.37 -38.43 3.70
CA PHE A 158 10.12 -39.45 2.95
C PHE A 158 11.54 -38.97 2.61
N ASN A 159 11.68 -37.75 2.06
CA ASN A 159 12.98 -37.23 1.66
C ASN A 159 13.92 -36.97 2.85
N ALA A 160 13.39 -36.55 4.01
CA ALA A 160 14.20 -36.35 5.21
C ALA A 160 14.85 -37.65 5.68
N GLN A 161 14.13 -38.76 5.62
CA GLN A 161 14.68 -40.09 5.92
C GLN A 161 15.78 -40.48 4.92
N VAL A 162 15.55 -40.26 3.62
CA VAL A 162 16.57 -40.53 2.59
C VAL A 162 17.84 -39.72 2.83
N TYR A 163 17.71 -38.42 3.13
CA TYR A 163 18.87 -37.55 3.40
C TYR A 163 19.60 -37.94 4.70
N ALA A 164 18.88 -38.34 5.73
CA ALA A 164 19.49 -38.83 6.97
C ALA A 164 20.33 -40.08 6.72
N ASN A 165 19.79 -41.04 5.97
CA ASN A 165 20.48 -42.30 5.65
C ASN A 165 21.64 -42.11 4.66
N THR A 166 21.68 -41.04 3.87
CA THR A 166 22.74 -40.75 2.88
C THR A 166 23.83 -39.80 3.40
N GLY A 167 23.86 -39.48 4.69
CA GLY A 167 24.96 -38.75 5.33
C GLY A 167 24.76 -37.24 5.44
N ALA A 168 23.54 -36.76 5.66
CA ALA A 168 23.26 -35.35 5.96
C ALA A 168 23.93 -34.87 7.27
N GLY A 169 24.37 -35.77 8.12
CA GLY A 169 25.10 -35.53 9.37
C GLY A 169 24.19 -35.24 10.56
N THR A 170 23.20 -34.37 10.42
CA THR A 170 22.27 -34.04 11.50
C THR A 170 20.82 -34.10 11.03
N TYR A 171 19.89 -34.31 11.96
CA TYR A 171 18.45 -34.27 11.70
C TYR A 171 18.03 -32.94 11.08
N GLU A 172 18.50 -31.84 11.65
CA GLU A 172 18.19 -30.49 11.19
C GLU A 172 18.61 -30.27 9.75
N LYS A 173 19.81 -30.72 9.38
CA LYS A 173 20.31 -30.66 7.98
C LYS A 173 19.50 -31.55 7.04
N ALA A 174 19.12 -32.76 7.47
CA ALA A 174 18.29 -33.64 6.65
C ALA A 174 16.90 -33.03 6.37
N VAL A 175 16.25 -32.48 7.39
CA VAL A 175 14.97 -31.77 7.24
C VAL A 175 15.12 -30.53 6.38
N ASP A 176 16.17 -29.73 6.57
CA ASP A 176 16.44 -28.54 5.74
C ASP A 176 16.65 -28.91 4.26
N MET A 177 17.37 -29.98 3.97
CA MET A 177 17.54 -30.48 2.60
C MET A 177 16.19 -30.91 1.99
N ALA A 178 15.36 -31.62 2.75
CA ALA A 178 14.04 -32.07 2.31
C ALA A 178 13.05 -30.92 2.10
N THR A 179 13.11 -29.87 2.91
CA THR A 179 12.18 -28.74 2.87
C THR A 179 12.63 -27.60 1.96
N LYS A 180 13.90 -27.55 1.56
CA LYS A 180 14.52 -26.44 0.83
C LYS A 180 13.75 -26.00 -0.42
N ASP A 181 13.35 -26.95 -1.26
CA ASP A 181 12.61 -26.67 -2.49
C ASP A 181 11.21 -26.12 -2.18
N PHE A 182 10.52 -26.73 -1.24
CA PHE A 182 9.22 -26.31 -0.77
C PHE A 182 9.25 -24.89 -0.19
N LEU A 183 10.13 -24.62 0.76
CA LEU A 183 10.29 -23.28 1.37
C LEU A 183 10.74 -22.23 0.35
N SER A 184 11.56 -22.61 -0.62
CA SER A 184 12.01 -21.71 -1.69
C SER A 184 10.87 -21.26 -2.59
N ARG A 185 9.95 -22.16 -2.95
CA ARG A 185 8.88 -21.90 -3.92
C ARG A 185 7.56 -21.46 -3.25
N GLY A 186 7.37 -21.79 -1.96
CA GLY A 186 6.06 -21.72 -1.30
C GLY A 186 5.14 -22.86 -1.75
N ILE A 187 3.86 -22.79 -1.42
CA ILE A 187 2.85 -23.80 -1.80
C ILE A 187 2.34 -23.50 -3.21
N ASN A 188 3.07 -23.90 -4.23
CA ASN A 188 2.74 -23.66 -5.65
C ASN A 188 1.62 -24.60 -6.13
N CYS A 189 0.40 -24.35 -5.65
CA CYS A 189 -0.75 -25.23 -5.86
C CYS A 189 -1.58 -24.90 -7.11
N ILE A 190 -1.39 -23.72 -7.73
CA ILE A 190 -2.17 -23.27 -8.89
C ILE A 190 -1.32 -23.41 -10.14
N GLU A 191 -1.78 -24.23 -11.07
CA GLU A 191 -1.13 -24.41 -12.37
C GLU A 191 -1.93 -23.68 -13.45
N TYR A 192 -1.25 -22.83 -14.21
CA TYR A 192 -1.82 -22.10 -15.33
C TYR A 192 -1.72 -22.93 -16.64
N ALA A 193 -2.53 -22.57 -17.63
CA ALA A 193 -2.56 -23.24 -18.92
C ALA A 193 -1.19 -23.31 -19.63
N ASN A 194 -0.27 -22.40 -19.32
CA ASN A 194 1.11 -22.40 -19.83
C ASN A 194 2.08 -23.23 -18.97
N GLY A 195 1.59 -24.02 -18.01
CA GLY A 195 2.38 -24.84 -17.10
C GLY A 195 3.05 -24.06 -15.95
N ALA A 196 2.91 -22.74 -15.87
CA ALA A 196 3.45 -21.95 -14.77
C ALA A 196 2.68 -22.22 -13.48
N ARG A 197 3.41 -22.43 -12.38
CA ARG A 197 2.82 -22.68 -11.05
C ARG A 197 2.96 -21.47 -10.16
N HIS A 198 1.89 -21.15 -9.46
CA HIS A 198 1.78 -20.01 -8.57
C HIS A 198 1.24 -20.42 -7.20
N THR A 199 1.56 -19.60 -6.18
CA THR A 199 0.98 -19.74 -4.85
C THR A 199 -0.48 -19.28 -4.85
N ILE A 200 -1.25 -19.69 -3.83
CA ILE A 200 -2.63 -19.19 -3.67
C ILE A 200 -2.64 -17.67 -3.41
N ALA A 201 -1.66 -17.14 -2.70
CA ALA A 201 -1.53 -15.71 -2.43
C ALA A 201 -1.36 -14.89 -3.73
N ASP A 202 -0.47 -15.35 -4.63
CA ASP A 202 -0.25 -14.71 -5.94
C ASP A 202 -1.49 -14.80 -6.83
N TYR A 203 -2.16 -15.95 -6.82
CA TYR A 203 -3.38 -16.16 -7.58
C TYR A 203 -4.53 -15.30 -7.07
N ALA A 204 -4.79 -15.31 -5.76
CA ALA A 204 -5.82 -14.51 -5.13
C ALA A 204 -5.62 -13.02 -5.38
N SER A 205 -4.40 -12.53 -5.16
CA SER A 205 -4.05 -11.13 -5.47
C SER A 205 -4.35 -10.76 -6.92
N MET A 206 -4.07 -11.64 -7.87
CA MET A 206 -4.36 -11.41 -9.28
C MET A 206 -5.86 -11.46 -9.58
N ALA A 207 -6.56 -12.49 -9.11
CA ALA A 207 -7.96 -12.74 -9.40
C ALA A 207 -8.85 -11.63 -8.82
N ILE A 208 -8.66 -11.30 -7.54
CA ILE A 208 -9.50 -10.33 -6.84
C ILE A 208 -9.29 -8.91 -7.36
N ARG A 209 -8.04 -8.49 -7.58
CA ARG A 209 -7.77 -7.17 -8.20
C ARG A 209 -8.35 -7.05 -9.60
N THR A 210 -8.35 -8.13 -10.37
CA THR A 210 -8.96 -8.14 -11.70
C THR A 210 -10.49 -8.08 -11.59
N ALA A 211 -11.09 -8.80 -10.64
CA ALA A 211 -12.54 -8.78 -10.40
C ALA A 211 -13.00 -7.42 -9.85
N SER A 212 -12.31 -6.84 -8.86
CA SER A 212 -12.59 -5.52 -8.32
C SER A 212 -12.55 -4.44 -9.41
N LYS A 213 -11.49 -4.46 -10.26
CA LYS A 213 -11.41 -3.55 -11.40
C LYS A 213 -12.58 -3.71 -12.38
N ARG A 214 -12.99 -4.94 -12.68
CA ARG A 214 -14.13 -5.20 -13.56
C ARG A 214 -15.46 -4.72 -12.94
N ALA A 215 -15.66 -4.94 -11.64
CA ALA A 215 -16.82 -4.45 -10.92
C ALA A 215 -16.90 -2.92 -10.95
N TYR A 216 -15.79 -2.23 -10.68
CA TYR A 216 -15.69 -0.77 -10.77
C TYR A 216 -16.02 -0.25 -12.18
N LEU A 217 -15.42 -0.84 -13.23
CA LEU A 217 -15.68 -0.46 -14.63
C LEU A 217 -17.14 -0.75 -15.04
N GLN A 218 -17.76 -1.77 -14.47
CA GLN A 218 -19.18 -2.06 -14.68
C GLN A 218 -20.05 -0.96 -14.08
N GLY A 219 -19.75 -0.49 -12.85
CA GLY A 219 -20.47 0.64 -12.24
C GLY A 219 -20.34 1.93 -13.06
N GLU A 220 -19.12 2.27 -13.50
CA GLU A 220 -18.89 3.41 -14.40
C GLU A 220 -19.67 3.27 -15.72
N GLY A 221 -19.65 2.09 -16.32
CA GLY A 221 -20.30 1.83 -17.61
C GLY A 221 -21.83 1.87 -17.52
N GLU A 222 -22.42 1.31 -16.48
CA GLU A 222 -23.85 1.37 -16.24
C GLU A 222 -24.34 2.81 -16.08
N MET A 223 -23.60 3.64 -15.34
CA MET A 223 -23.91 5.06 -15.20
C MET A 223 -23.79 5.81 -16.54
N ARG A 224 -22.73 5.56 -17.34
CA ARG A 224 -22.62 6.14 -18.70
C ARG A 224 -23.81 5.74 -19.60
N LYS A 225 -24.21 4.46 -19.55
CA LYS A 225 -25.34 3.94 -20.33
C LYS A 225 -26.64 4.68 -20.05
N GLU A 226 -26.91 5.02 -18.78
CA GLU A 226 -28.12 5.78 -18.42
C GLU A 226 -28.15 7.17 -19.04
N TRP A 227 -27.00 7.83 -19.09
CA TRP A 227 -26.84 9.14 -19.71
C TRP A 227 -26.66 9.07 -21.23
N GLY A 228 -26.65 7.86 -21.84
CA GLY A 228 -26.46 7.64 -23.26
C GLY A 228 -25.04 7.91 -23.73
N ILE A 229 -24.06 7.84 -22.86
CA ILE A 229 -22.64 8.11 -23.15
C ILE A 229 -21.91 6.79 -23.35
N SER A 230 -21.29 6.58 -24.51
CA SER A 230 -20.53 5.37 -24.82
C SER A 230 -19.05 5.62 -25.11
N THR A 231 -18.62 6.89 -25.23
CA THR A 231 -17.24 7.23 -25.58
C THR A 231 -16.36 7.38 -24.34
N VAL A 232 -15.19 6.75 -24.40
CA VAL A 232 -14.17 6.81 -23.33
C VAL A 232 -12.80 7.06 -23.92
N ILE A 233 -11.88 7.59 -23.10
CA ILE A 233 -10.50 7.80 -23.49
C ILE A 233 -9.57 7.03 -22.57
N MET A 234 -8.64 6.26 -23.14
CA MET A 234 -7.63 5.54 -22.39
C MET A 234 -6.64 6.50 -21.76
N ASN A 235 -6.51 6.46 -20.43
CA ASN A 235 -5.66 7.39 -19.70
C ASN A 235 -4.19 7.21 -20.05
N LYS A 236 -3.49 8.33 -20.34
CA LYS A 236 -2.05 8.35 -20.57
C LYS A 236 -1.34 8.38 -19.22
N ARG A 237 -0.83 7.24 -18.77
CA ARG A 237 0.00 7.15 -17.58
C ARG A 237 1.47 6.91 -17.94
N GLY A 238 2.38 7.27 -17.04
CA GLY A 238 3.82 7.24 -17.28
C GLY A 238 4.45 5.85 -17.41
N ASN A 239 3.70 4.75 -17.14
CA ASN A 239 4.23 3.39 -17.17
C ASN A 239 3.18 2.37 -17.63
N PRO A 240 2.64 2.47 -18.85
CA PRO A 240 1.78 1.45 -19.43
C PRO A 240 2.59 0.20 -19.74
N CYS A 241 1.97 -0.99 -19.61
CA CYS A 241 2.62 -2.21 -20.05
C CYS A 241 2.64 -2.30 -21.59
N PRO A 242 3.53 -3.11 -22.19
CA PRO A 242 3.63 -3.24 -23.64
C PRO A 242 2.33 -3.64 -24.34
N LYS A 243 1.43 -4.39 -23.67
CA LYS A 243 0.14 -4.80 -24.23
C LYS A 243 -0.88 -3.65 -24.28
N CYS A 244 -0.85 -2.76 -23.29
CA CYS A 244 -1.77 -1.63 -23.18
C CYS A 244 -1.27 -0.37 -23.93
N LEU A 245 0.05 -0.24 -24.11
CA LEU A 245 0.68 0.90 -24.76
C LEU A 245 0.04 1.31 -26.09
N PRO A 246 -0.38 0.39 -26.99
CA PRO A 246 -1.02 0.75 -28.27
C PRO A 246 -2.35 1.50 -28.12
N PHE A 247 -3.02 1.40 -26.97
CA PHE A 247 -4.35 1.98 -26.72
C PHE A 247 -4.30 3.27 -25.92
N VAL A 248 -3.20 3.56 -25.26
CA VAL A 248 -3.05 4.73 -24.38
C VAL A 248 -3.29 6.02 -25.16
N GLY A 249 -4.14 6.90 -24.62
CA GLY A 249 -4.51 8.17 -25.23
C GLY A 249 -5.51 8.07 -26.38
N LYS A 250 -5.98 6.87 -26.74
CA LYS A 250 -6.98 6.68 -27.78
C LYS A 250 -8.39 6.76 -27.22
N ILE A 251 -9.29 7.31 -28.02
CA ILE A 251 -10.74 7.27 -27.75
C ILE A 251 -11.28 5.93 -28.25
N LEU A 252 -12.13 5.30 -27.46
CA LEU A 252 -12.80 4.04 -27.76
C LEU A 252 -14.30 4.18 -27.52
N ILE A 253 -15.09 3.38 -28.23
CA ILE A 253 -16.52 3.19 -27.93
C ILE A 253 -16.62 2.02 -26.95
N ASP A 254 -17.19 2.27 -25.78
CA ASP A 254 -17.39 1.27 -24.75
C ASP A 254 -18.67 0.46 -25.02
N ASP A 255 -18.52 -0.59 -25.80
CA ASP A 255 -19.53 -1.60 -26.10
C ASP A 255 -19.63 -2.69 -25.02
N VAL A 256 -18.70 -2.74 -24.09
CA VAL A 256 -18.59 -3.79 -23.05
C VAL A 256 -19.40 -3.43 -21.80
N TRP A 257 -19.19 -2.23 -21.27
CA TRP A 257 -19.81 -1.79 -20.02
C TRP A 257 -20.94 -0.77 -20.23
N SER A 258 -20.81 0.16 -21.18
CA SER A 258 -21.82 1.18 -21.49
C SER A 258 -22.83 0.76 -22.57
N GLY A 259 -22.58 -0.35 -23.27
CA GLY A 259 -23.45 -0.83 -24.35
C GLY A 259 -23.44 0.05 -25.60
N GLY A 260 -22.30 0.70 -25.87
CA GLY A 260 -22.08 1.47 -27.10
C GLY A 260 -22.10 0.61 -28.36
N LYS A 261 -22.29 1.26 -29.51
CA LYS A 261 -22.34 0.63 -30.83
C LYS A 261 -21.34 1.30 -31.77
N SER A 262 -20.90 0.59 -32.79
CA SER A 262 -19.99 1.13 -33.80
C SER A 262 -20.55 2.38 -34.53
N SER A 263 -21.87 2.59 -34.46
CA SER A 263 -22.54 3.78 -34.98
C SER A 263 -22.39 5.03 -34.10
N ASP A 264 -21.91 4.90 -32.88
CA ASP A 264 -21.84 5.99 -31.89
C ASP A 264 -20.63 6.93 -32.13
N GLY A 265 -19.79 6.63 -33.13
CA GLY A 265 -18.68 7.48 -33.51
C GLY A 265 -17.62 6.79 -34.37
N PRO A 266 -16.59 7.50 -34.82
CA PRO A 266 -15.54 6.96 -35.69
C PRO A 266 -14.43 6.25 -34.92
N TYR A 267 -14.70 5.77 -33.70
CA TYR A 267 -13.70 5.19 -32.81
C TYR A 267 -13.78 3.68 -32.75
N PRO A 268 -12.65 2.97 -32.50
CA PRO A 268 -12.66 1.53 -32.34
C PRO A 268 -13.47 1.09 -31.11
N LEU A 269 -13.99 -0.13 -31.14
CA LEU A 269 -14.73 -0.74 -30.02
C LEU A 269 -13.79 -1.16 -28.89
N MET A 270 -14.23 -1.01 -27.66
CA MET A 270 -13.53 -1.48 -26.46
C MET A 270 -13.35 -3.01 -26.47
N SER A 271 -14.35 -3.76 -26.93
CA SER A 271 -14.26 -5.23 -27.07
C SER A 271 -13.11 -5.67 -27.96
N SER A 272 -12.90 -4.97 -29.08
CA SER A 272 -11.76 -5.22 -29.99
C SER A 272 -10.42 -4.93 -29.32
N ALA A 273 -10.34 -3.84 -28.55
CA ALA A 273 -9.13 -3.49 -27.80
C ALA A 273 -8.83 -4.52 -26.69
N ILE A 274 -9.85 -5.04 -26.01
CA ILE A 274 -9.71 -6.10 -25.00
C ILE A 274 -9.23 -7.40 -25.66
N ALA A 275 -9.78 -7.78 -26.79
CA ALA A 275 -9.33 -8.94 -27.55
C ALA A 275 -7.86 -8.83 -27.99
N ALA A 276 -7.39 -7.62 -28.26
CA ALA A 276 -5.99 -7.33 -28.57
C ALA A 276 -5.08 -7.17 -27.34
N GLY A 277 -5.59 -7.37 -26.11
CA GLY A 277 -4.81 -7.45 -24.87
C GLY A 277 -4.97 -6.30 -23.89
N LEU A 278 -5.85 -5.34 -24.14
CA LEU A 278 -6.22 -4.32 -23.16
C LEU A 278 -6.94 -4.98 -21.97
N TYR A 279 -6.76 -4.45 -20.77
CA TYR A 279 -7.37 -4.97 -19.53
C TYR A 279 -7.08 -6.45 -19.24
N HIS A 280 -5.89 -6.92 -19.63
CA HIS A 280 -5.40 -8.25 -19.27
C HIS A 280 -5.34 -8.43 -17.72
N PRO A 281 -5.25 -9.66 -17.19
CA PRO A 281 -5.09 -9.88 -15.74
C PRO A 281 -3.96 -9.03 -15.15
N ARG A 282 -4.19 -8.41 -13.99
CA ARG A 282 -3.30 -7.43 -13.32
C ARG A 282 -3.08 -6.12 -14.07
N CYS A 283 -3.91 -5.80 -15.07
CA CYS A 283 -3.81 -4.52 -15.77
C CYS A 283 -4.05 -3.35 -14.83
N LYS A 284 -3.16 -2.36 -14.87
CA LYS A 284 -3.24 -1.13 -14.06
C LYS A 284 -3.81 0.06 -14.84
N ASP A 285 -4.06 -0.11 -16.15
CA ASP A 285 -4.58 0.97 -16.99
C ASP A 285 -6.06 1.23 -16.72
N SER A 286 -6.49 2.44 -16.98
CA SER A 286 -7.84 2.93 -16.77
C SER A 286 -8.27 3.81 -17.93
N HIS A 287 -9.56 4.06 -18.02
CA HIS A 287 -10.12 5.04 -18.93
C HIS A 287 -10.94 6.07 -18.18
N THR A 288 -11.22 7.18 -18.82
CA THR A 288 -12.16 8.19 -18.37
C THR A 288 -13.19 8.43 -19.46
N THR A 289 -14.35 8.94 -19.08
CA THR A 289 -15.37 9.31 -20.06
C THR A 289 -14.87 10.43 -20.96
N TYR A 290 -15.05 10.27 -22.26
CA TYR A 290 -14.81 11.30 -23.24
C TYR A 290 -16.09 12.11 -23.46
N PHE A 291 -16.08 13.37 -23.07
CA PHE A 291 -17.17 14.31 -23.29
C PHE A 291 -16.84 15.13 -24.52
N GLU A 292 -17.54 14.86 -25.62
CA GLU A 292 -17.34 15.57 -26.88
C GLU A 292 -17.56 17.08 -26.71
N GLY A 293 -16.64 17.88 -27.24
CA GLY A 293 -16.66 19.34 -27.09
C GLY A 293 -16.15 19.88 -25.73
N ILE A 294 -15.96 19.03 -24.73
CA ILE A 294 -15.46 19.41 -23.39
C ILE A 294 -14.10 18.78 -23.09
N SER A 295 -13.96 17.47 -23.38
CA SER A 295 -12.72 16.76 -23.12
C SER A 295 -11.66 17.07 -24.17
N THR A 296 -10.45 17.41 -23.73
CA THR A 296 -9.28 17.53 -24.61
C THR A 296 -8.56 16.20 -24.65
N PRO A 297 -8.53 15.47 -25.78
CA PRO A 297 -7.77 14.24 -25.88
C PRO A 297 -6.28 14.47 -25.63
N PRO A 298 -5.60 13.66 -24.81
CA PRO A 298 -4.17 13.75 -24.70
C PRO A 298 -3.51 13.36 -26.02
N ASN A 299 -2.32 13.90 -26.27
CA ASN A 299 -1.55 13.45 -27.42
C ASN A 299 -1.28 11.95 -27.31
N SER A 300 -1.87 11.15 -28.20
CA SER A 300 -1.70 9.69 -28.25
C SER A 300 -0.35 9.24 -28.82
N LYS A 301 0.38 10.15 -29.47
CA LYS A 301 1.69 9.85 -30.02
C LYS A 301 2.74 9.95 -28.91
N PHE A 302 3.57 8.92 -28.82
CA PHE A 302 4.73 8.91 -27.95
C PHE A 302 5.97 9.25 -28.76
N THR A 303 6.82 10.10 -28.25
CA THR A 303 8.17 10.33 -28.79
C THR A 303 9.03 9.08 -28.60
N ARG A 304 10.10 8.94 -29.39
CA ARG A 304 11.07 7.84 -29.21
C ARG A 304 11.65 7.81 -27.80
N GLN A 305 11.88 8.97 -27.21
CA GLN A 305 12.39 9.11 -25.85
C GLN A 305 11.38 8.60 -24.82
N GLU A 306 10.11 9.01 -24.91
CA GLU A 306 9.03 8.53 -24.01
C GLU A 306 8.86 7.00 -24.10
N VAL A 307 8.91 6.42 -25.31
CA VAL A 307 8.83 4.95 -25.48
C VAL A 307 10.00 4.24 -24.79
N LYS A 308 11.22 4.80 -24.87
CA LYS A 308 12.39 4.27 -24.19
C LYS A 308 12.23 4.35 -22.66
N GLU A 309 11.80 5.49 -22.14
CA GLU A 309 11.57 5.70 -20.69
C GLU A 309 10.49 4.75 -20.16
N ILE A 310 9.39 4.55 -20.90
CA ILE A 310 8.35 3.56 -20.57
C ILE A 310 8.93 2.15 -20.50
N ALA A 311 9.74 1.76 -21.49
CA ALA A 311 10.36 0.44 -21.53
C ALA A 311 11.36 0.24 -20.37
N ASP A 312 12.14 1.26 -20.03
CA ASP A 312 13.10 1.24 -18.93
C ASP A 312 12.38 1.16 -17.57
N SER A 313 11.33 1.94 -17.38
CA SER A 313 10.49 1.92 -16.18
C SER A 313 9.80 0.56 -16.00
N TYR A 314 9.26 -0.04 -17.07
CA TYR A 314 8.67 -1.37 -17.03
C TYR A 314 9.71 -2.44 -16.64
N ARG A 315 10.92 -2.38 -17.21
CA ARG A 315 12.02 -3.30 -16.86
C ARG A 315 12.43 -3.14 -15.40
N ALA A 316 12.50 -1.92 -14.89
CA ALA A 316 12.82 -1.65 -13.49
C ALA A 316 11.74 -2.22 -12.55
N GLU A 317 10.45 -2.07 -12.88
CA GLU A 317 9.35 -2.68 -12.12
C GLU A 317 9.45 -4.21 -12.09
N GLN A 318 9.78 -4.86 -13.24
CA GLN A 318 9.97 -6.31 -13.27
C GLN A 318 11.15 -6.78 -12.41
N LYS A 319 12.27 -6.04 -12.42
CA LYS A 319 13.42 -6.32 -11.56
C LYS A 319 13.05 -6.15 -10.07
N GLN A 320 12.30 -5.12 -9.72
CA GLN A 320 11.84 -4.90 -8.34
C GLN A 320 10.95 -6.06 -7.85
N GLN A 321 10.00 -6.50 -8.68
CA GLN A 321 9.15 -7.64 -8.33
C GLN A 321 9.95 -8.94 -8.19
N TYR A 322 10.98 -9.15 -9.02
CA TYR A 322 11.89 -10.27 -8.88
C TYR A 322 12.65 -10.20 -7.55
N ALA A 323 13.24 -9.04 -7.21
CA ALA A 323 13.97 -8.84 -5.97
C ALA A 323 13.07 -9.09 -4.74
N LYS A 324 11.81 -8.62 -4.77
CA LYS A 324 10.83 -8.91 -3.72
C LYS A 324 10.60 -10.42 -3.57
N ARG A 325 10.36 -11.14 -4.66
CA ARG A 325 10.20 -12.61 -4.60
C ARG A 325 11.42 -13.32 -4.02
N GLN A 326 12.63 -12.84 -4.31
CA GLN A 326 13.86 -13.40 -3.71
C GLN A 326 13.95 -13.08 -2.21
N ALA A 327 13.58 -11.87 -1.77
CA ALA A 327 13.51 -11.53 -0.35
C ALA A 327 12.51 -12.44 0.38
N ASP A 328 11.30 -12.61 -0.15
CA ASP A 328 10.27 -13.48 0.42
C ASP A 328 10.73 -14.95 0.46
N ARG A 329 11.41 -15.42 -0.58
CA ARG A 329 12.02 -16.77 -0.64
C ARG A 329 13.01 -16.99 0.49
N PHE A 330 13.98 -16.08 0.63
CA PHE A 330 15.01 -16.22 1.66
C PHE A 330 14.46 -15.94 3.05
N GLY A 331 13.43 -15.10 3.19
CA GLY A 331 12.69 -14.92 4.44
C GLY A 331 12.03 -16.22 4.92
N ARG A 332 11.36 -16.95 4.04
CA ARG A 332 10.79 -18.28 4.37
C ARG A 332 11.87 -19.29 4.77
N LEU A 333 12.95 -19.36 3.99
CA LEU A 333 14.08 -20.25 4.31
C LEU A 333 14.69 -19.91 5.67
N ALA A 334 14.89 -18.62 5.97
CA ALA A 334 15.42 -18.18 7.25
C ALA A 334 14.46 -18.45 8.43
N ALA A 335 13.15 -18.25 8.22
CA ALA A 335 12.15 -18.44 9.25
C ALA A 335 11.94 -19.92 9.64
N TYR A 336 12.07 -20.82 8.67
CA TYR A 336 11.67 -22.21 8.82
C TYR A 336 12.81 -23.23 8.75
N SER A 337 14.05 -22.81 8.48
CA SER A 337 15.23 -23.68 8.58
C SER A 337 15.45 -24.15 10.02
N LEU A 338 15.73 -25.43 10.21
CA LEU A 338 16.05 -26.00 11.53
C LEU A 338 17.53 -25.86 11.88
N ASP A 339 18.40 -25.94 10.88
CA ASP A 339 19.85 -25.77 11.03
C ASP A 339 20.23 -24.29 11.17
N GLU A 340 21.00 -23.94 12.22
CA GLU A 340 21.32 -22.54 12.55
C GLU A 340 22.23 -21.90 11.52
N GLU A 341 23.21 -22.63 11.00
CA GLU A 341 24.12 -22.13 9.95
C GLU A 341 23.36 -21.76 8.69
N ASN A 342 22.45 -22.62 8.25
CA ASN A 342 21.55 -22.35 7.13
C ASN A 342 20.64 -21.13 7.40
N ARG A 343 20.09 -21.04 8.62
CA ARG A 343 19.22 -19.92 9.02
C ARG A 343 19.93 -18.59 8.92
N GLU A 344 21.13 -18.48 9.45
CA GLU A 344 21.93 -17.25 9.36
C GLU A 344 22.31 -16.90 7.92
N LYS A 345 22.71 -17.90 7.14
CA LYS A 345 23.01 -17.74 5.72
C LYS A 345 21.81 -17.19 4.94
N TYR A 346 20.60 -17.68 5.23
CA TYR A 346 19.40 -17.21 4.57
C TYR A 346 18.97 -15.82 5.06
N ARG A 347 19.13 -15.48 6.34
CA ARG A 347 18.91 -14.12 6.87
C ARG A 347 19.79 -13.09 6.17
N ARG A 348 21.06 -13.40 5.96
CA ARG A 348 21.98 -12.52 5.21
C ARG A 348 21.50 -12.30 3.78
N LYS A 349 21.10 -13.36 3.08
CA LYS A 349 20.56 -13.27 1.72
C LYS A 349 19.24 -12.51 1.66
N GLU A 350 18.36 -12.70 2.60
CA GLU A 350 17.12 -11.92 2.73
C GLU A 350 17.40 -10.42 2.86
N GLY A 351 18.34 -10.05 3.74
CA GLY A 351 18.78 -8.65 3.92
C GLY A 351 19.30 -8.02 2.63
N ILE A 352 20.14 -8.75 1.88
CA ILE A 352 20.63 -8.29 0.57
C ILE A 352 19.47 -8.01 -0.39
N TRP A 353 18.53 -8.94 -0.54
CA TRP A 353 17.42 -8.78 -1.47
C TRP A 353 16.40 -7.73 -1.02
N LYS A 354 16.20 -7.52 0.28
CA LYS A 354 15.41 -6.39 0.81
C LYS A 354 16.04 -5.06 0.42
N ASN A 355 17.36 -4.92 0.53
CA ASN A 355 18.06 -3.71 0.10
C ASN A 355 17.94 -3.48 -1.41
N VAL A 356 18.14 -4.53 -2.24
CA VAL A 356 17.94 -4.43 -3.70
C VAL A 356 16.50 -4.02 -4.04
N THR A 357 15.51 -4.58 -3.35
CA THR A 357 14.09 -4.20 -3.54
C THR A 357 13.87 -2.72 -3.24
N TYR A 358 14.47 -2.23 -2.15
CA TYR A 358 14.38 -0.83 -1.75
C TYR A 358 15.04 0.11 -2.77
N GLU A 359 16.24 -0.21 -3.26
CA GLU A 359 16.93 0.58 -4.28
C GLU A 359 16.14 0.63 -5.60
N LEU A 360 15.62 -0.51 -6.04
CA LEU A 360 14.82 -0.59 -7.27
C LEU A 360 13.49 0.13 -7.14
N LYS A 361 12.87 0.15 -5.94
CA LYS A 361 11.67 0.96 -5.68
C LYS A 361 11.91 2.43 -5.98
N ASN A 362 13.07 2.95 -5.58
CA ASN A 362 13.44 4.35 -5.83
C ASN A 362 13.64 4.66 -7.33
N ILE A 363 14.14 3.69 -8.10
CA ILE A 363 14.27 3.81 -9.56
C ILE A 363 12.88 3.78 -10.24
N VAL A 364 12.02 2.86 -9.83
CA VAL A 364 10.65 2.71 -10.39
C VAL A 364 9.76 3.89 -10.04
N SER A 365 9.92 4.48 -8.84
CA SER A 365 9.17 5.68 -8.43
C SER A 365 9.63 6.96 -9.15
N GLY A 366 10.60 6.85 -10.07
CA GLY A 366 11.11 7.96 -10.89
C GLY A 366 11.74 9.06 -10.05
N GLY A 367 13.02 9.18 -9.99
CA GLY A 367 13.89 10.09 -9.23
C GLY A 367 13.29 11.38 -8.61
N MET A 368 14.13 12.25 -8.14
CA MET A 368 13.73 13.48 -7.44
C MET A 368 12.80 14.40 -8.29
N GLU A 369 12.97 14.40 -9.61
CA GLU A 369 12.13 15.21 -10.51
C GLU A 369 10.65 14.81 -10.47
N LYS A 370 10.37 13.51 -10.46
CA LYS A 370 8.98 13.02 -10.31
C LYS A 370 8.42 13.37 -8.94
N ARG A 371 9.22 13.24 -7.88
CA ARG A 371 8.81 13.62 -6.52
C ARG A 371 8.53 15.10 -6.39
N ILE A 372 9.34 15.95 -7.03
CA ILE A 372 9.09 17.39 -7.09
C ILE A 372 7.79 17.66 -7.86
N LYS A 373 7.53 16.93 -8.96
CA LYS A 373 6.27 17.07 -9.71
C LYS A 373 5.06 16.63 -8.89
N GLU A 374 5.16 15.51 -8.17
CA GLU A 374 4.11 15.05 -7.26
C GLU A 374 3.90 16.03 -6.11
N PHE A 375 4.98 16.57 -5.54
CA PHE A 375 4.94 17.62 -4.54
C PHE A 375 4.21 18.86 -5.06
N ASN A 376 4.55 19.33 -6.26
CA ASN A 376 3.91 20.50 -6.88
C ASN A 376 2.43 20.25 -7.17
N ASN A 377 2.06 19.07 -7.68
CA ASN A 377 0.66 18.72 -7.90
C ASN A 377 -0.16 18.73 -6.60
N SER A 378 0.42 18.29 -5.49
CA SER A 378 -0.22 18.37 -4.17
C SER A 378 -0.24 19.80 -3.64
N LEU A 379 0.83 20.56 -3.89
CA LEU A 379 0.93 21.97 -3.53
C LEU A 379 -0.18 22.81 -4.16
N ASP A 380 -0.49 22.56 -5.45
CA ASP A 380 -1.56 23.24 -6.18
C ASP A 380 -2.96 22.97 -5.58
N ASN A 381 -3.12 21.92 -4.79
CA ASN A 381 -4.37 21.54 -4.14
C ASN A 381 -4.45 21.93 -2.66
N ILE A 382 -3.44 22.64 -2.12
CA ILE A 382 -3.49 23.12 -0.74
C ILE A 382 -4.56 24.21 -0.63
N SER A 383 -5.46 24.05 0.35
CA SER A 383 -6.58 24.97 0.59
C SER A 383 -6.14 26.32 1.15
N ASP A 384 -5.05 26.36 1.93
CA ASP A 384 -4.49 27.61 2.50
C ASP A 384 -3.55 28.28 1.49
N TYR A 385 -3.98 29.41 0.95
CA TYR A 385 -3.25 30.21 -0.03
C TYR A 385 -1.87 30.69 0.49
N ASN A 386 -1.76 30.99 1.79
CA ASN A 386 -0.50 31.48 2.36
C ASN A 386 0.53 30.35 2.42
N VAL A 387 0.11 29.15 2.85
CA VAL A 387 0.97 27.96 2.88
C VAL A 387 1.42 27.60 1.46
N GLN A 388 0.49 27.57 0.50
CA GLN A 388 0.78 27.28 -0.91
C GLN A 388 1.83 28.24 -1.48
N THR A 389 1.60 29.54 -1.27
CA THR A 389 2.48 30.59 -1.80
C THR A 389 3.87 30.54 -1.18
N LEU A 390 3.98 30.40 0.13
CA LEU A 390 5.26 30.36 0.83
C LEU A 390 6.09 29.11 0.48
N LEU A 391 5.45 27.94 0.37
CA LEU A 391 6.13 26.72 -0.08
C LEU A 391 6.63 26.84 -1.53
N SER A 392 5.83 27.42 -2.42
CA SER A 392 6.23 27.70 -3.81
C SER A 392 7.43 28.64 -3.85
N GLN A 393 7.40 29.74 -3.11
CA GLN A 393 8.50 30.69 -3.03
C GLN A 393 9.78 30.05 -2.44
N ALA A 394 9.65 29.27 -1.36
CA ALA A 394 10.77 28.58 -0.74
C ALA A 394 11.42 27.59 -1.71
N GLN A 395 10.61 26.84 -2.46
CA GLN A 395 11.10 25.92 -3.48
C GLN A 395 11.93 26.61 -4.57
N HIS A 396 11.55 27.82 -4.97
CA HIS A 396 12.33 28.59 -5.96
C HIS A 396 13.67 29.13 -5.41
N ARG A 397 13.80 29.27 -4.09
CA ARG A 397 15.03 29.77 -3.44
C ARG A 397 16.09 28.70 -3.23
N VAL A 398 15.73 27.40 -3.32
CA VAL A 398 16.64 26.28 -3.06
C VAL A 398 16.72 25.29 -4.20
N LYS A 399 17.76 24.46 -4.21
CA LYS A 399 17.84 23.26 -5.02
C LYS A 399 17.40 22.06 -4.19
N ILE A 400 16.52 21.21 -4.70
CA ILE A 400 16.12 19.96 -4.04
C ILE A 400 16.90 18.81 -4.65
N LYS A 401 17.59 18.04 -3.82
CA LYS A 401 18.43 16.91 -4.23
C LYS A 401 18.14 15.66 -3.38
N THR A 402 18.42 14.49 -3.93
CA THR A 402 18.43 13.26 -3.15
C THR A 402 19.58 13.29 -2.13
N SER A 403 19.28 12.92 -0.88
CA SER A 403 20.29 12.73 0.15
C SER A 403 21.01 11.40 -0.04
N ASP A 404 22.33 11.40 0.11
CA ASP A 404 23.13 10.17 0.14
C ASP A 404 23.03 9.45 1.50
N SER A 405 22.49 10.13 2.51
CA SER A 405 22.20 9.58 3.83
C SER A 405 20.74 9.15 3.97
N LYS A 406 20.41 8.44 5.07
CA LYS A 406 19.03 8.11 5.43
C LYS A 406 18.24 9.31 6.01
N LYS A 407 18.88 10.49 6.12
CA LYS A 407 18.28 11.70 6.71
C LYS A 407 18.00 12.74 5.63
N SER A 408 16.87 13.41 5.77
CA SER A 408 16.57 14.65 5.05
C SER A 408 17.06 15.83 5.89
N TYR A 409 17.46 16.93 5.24
CA TYR A 409 17.87 18.14 5.92
C TYR A 409 17.99 19.32 4.94
N PHE A 410 17.81 20.52 5.44
CA PHE A 410 18.12 21.75 4.72
C PHE A 410 19.54 22.23 5.03
N ASP A 411 20.40 22.35 4.01
CA ASP A 411 21.74 22.92 4.10
C ASP A 411 21.66 24.44 3.85
N ARG A 412 21.70 25.22 4.93
CA ARG A 412 21.60 26.70 4.91
C ARG A 412 22.70 27.35 4.08
N ASN A 413 23.93 26.80 4.14
CA ASN A 413 25.10 27.39 3.47
C ASN A 413 25.04 27.18 1.96
N LYS A 414 24.60 26.00 1.51
CA LYS A 414 24.52 25.64 0.09
C LYS A 414 23.19 26.02 -0.52
N LYS A 415 22.18 26.40 0.27
CA LYS A 415 20.78 26.58 -0.15
C LYS A 415 20.25 25.34 -0.89
N VAL A 416 20.46 24.16 -0.31
CA VAL A 416 20.05 22.88 -0.86
C VAL A 416 19.22 22.12 0.18
N VAL A 417 18.06 21.66 -0.23
CA VAL A 417 17.25 20.70 0.52
C VAL A 417 17.65 19.30 0.06
N TYR A 418 18.18 18.51 0.97
CA TYR A 418 18.51 17.10 0.74
C TYR A 418 17.40 16.22 1.28
N ILE A 419 16.80 15.40 0.42
CA ILE A 419 15.67 14.54 0.73
C ILE A 419 16.11 13.08 0.70
N ALA A 420 15.93 12.37 1.80
CA ALA A 420 16.23 10.94 1.88
C ALA A 420 15.38 10.15 0.86
N LYS A 421 15.96 9.10 0.28
CA LYS A 421 15.30 8.27 -0.74
C LYS A 421 13.95 7.69 -0.28
N SER A 422 13.80 7.40 1.01
CA SER A 422 12.58 6.85 1.62
C SER A 422 11.61 7.89 2.18
N ALA A 423 11.94 9.19 2.11
CA ALA A 423 11.11 10.23 2.69
C ALA A 423 9.83 10.45 1.85
N GLU A 424 8.75 10.83 2.50
CA GLU A 424 7.46 11.20 1.88
C GLU A 424 7.47 12.65 1.40
N ASN A 425 6.48 13.06 0.60
CA ASN A 425 6.39 14.42 0.07
C ASN A 425 6.23 15.48 1.16
N GLY A 426 5.50 15.20 2.25
CA GLY A 426 5.43 16.07 3.42
C GLY A 426 6.79 16.37 4.06
N THR A 427 7.82 15.52 3.83
CA THR A 427 9.19 15.84 4.25
C THR A 427 9.80 16.97 3.41
N ILE A 428 9.41 17.12 2.15
CA ILE A 428 9.86 18.27 1.33
C ILE A 428 9.31 19.57 1.94
N ALA A 429 8.02 19.58 2.31
CA ALA A 429 7.41 20.73 2.98
C ALA A 429 8.09 21.06 4.31
N HIS A 430 8.39 20.03 5.13
CA HIS A 430 9.14 20.19 6.38
C HIS A 430 10.50 20.89 6.16
N GLU A 431 11.31 20.41 5.21
CA GLU A 431 12.62 21.01 4.92
C GLU A 431 12.51 22.41 4.29
N LEU A 432 11.46 22.66 3.52
CA LEU A 432 11.18 23.99 2.99
C LEU A 432 10.74 24.97 4.10
N PHE A 433 10.07 24.51 5.16
CA PHE A 433 9.75 25.35 6.31
C PHE A 433 11.01 25.73 7.11
N HIS A 434 12.04 24.86 7.17
CA HIS A 434 13.34 25.26 7.69
C HIS A 434 14.01 26.35 6.80
N GLU A 435 13.79 26.32 5.50
CA GLU A 435 14.25 27.40 4.60
C GLU A 435 13.48 28.69 4.84
N ILE A 436 12.17 28.63 5.04
CA ILE A 436 11.34 29.78 5.36
C ILE A 436 11.79 30.41 6.69
N ASP A 437 12.03 29.57 7.72
CA ASP A 437 12.59 30.04 8.98
C ASP A 437 13.97 30.75 8.79
N ASN A 438 14.86 30.13 8.01
CA ASN A 438 16.16 30.72 7.71
C ASN A 438 16.05 32.07 6.98
N THR A 439 15.02 32.27 6.17
CA THR A 439 14.79 33.50 5.41
C THR A 439 14.13 34.59 6.26
N TYR A 440 13.14 34.22 7.06
CA TYR A 440 12.29 35.15 7.80
C TYR A 440 12.56 35.19 9.31
N ARG A 441 13.45 34.32 9.81
CA ARG A 441 13.87 34.24 11.23
C ARG A 441 12.71 33.97 12.20
N ILE A 442 11.82 33.07 11.84
CA ILE A 442 10.59 32.76 12.57
C ILE A 442 10.87 32.28 13.98
N THR A 443 11.89 31.41 14.12
CA THR A 443 12.32 30.85 15.42
C THR A 443 12.97 31.87 16.36
N GLU A 444 13.20 33.09 15.89
CA GLU A 444 13.60 34.22 16.75
C GLU A 444 12.40 34.90 17.45
N SER A 445 11.17 34.56 17.02
CA SER A 445 9.95 35.12 17.60
C SER A 445 9.74 34.64 19.04
N ARG A 446 9.65 35.59 19.95
CA ARG A 446 9.27 35.34 21.35
C ARG A 446 7.85 34.76 21.44
N MET A 447 6.94 35.18 20.57
CA MET A 447 5.54 34.77 20.57
C MET A 447 5.42 33.28 20.23
N LEU A 448 6.18 32.76 19.24
CA LEU A 448 6.19 31.35 18.93
C LEU A 448 6.67 30.51 20.12
N LYS A 449 7.74 30.90 20.78
CA LYS A 449 8.26 30.25 21.98
C LYS A 449 7.22 30.20 23.11
N GLU A 450 6.60 31.36 23.42
CA GLU A 450 5.60 31.46 24.47
C GLU A 450 4.34 30.66 24.16
N SER A 451 3.90 30.59 22.91
CA SER A 451 2.74 29.78 22.49
C SER A 451 3.00 28.29 22.68
N ILE A 452 4.19 27.80 22.30
CA ILE A 452 4.61 26.39 22.51
C ILE A 452 4.62 26.07 24.01
N GLN A 453 5.17 26.94 24.84
CA GLN A 453 5.20 26.74 26.30
C GLN A 453 3.80 26.74 26.93
N LYS A 454 2.91 27.64 26.50
CA LYS A 454 1.51 27.65 26.94
C LYS A 454 0.77 26.37 26.58
N ASP A 455 0.98 25.85 25.38
CA ASP A 455 0.36 24.59 24.97
C ASP A 455 0.86 23.42 25.79
N TYR A 456 2.15 23.34 26.08
CA TYR A 456 2.69 22.29 26.93
C TYR A 456 2.16 22.35 28.37
N GLN A 457 2.15 23.53 29.00
CA GLN A 457 1.57 23.73 30.34
C GLN A 457 0.10 23.37 30.39
N ARG A 458 -0.67 23.72 29.35
CA ARG A 458 -2.06 23.35 29.21
C ARG A 458 -2.23 21.82 29.14
N LEU A 459 -1.43 21.10 28.34
CA LEU A 459 -1.46 19.65 28.25
C LEU A 459 -1.12 18.99 29.58
N GLN A 460 -0.15 19.51 30.32
CA GLN A 460 0.20 18.99 31.66
C GLN A 460 -0.97 19.18 32.64
N SER A 461 -1.62 20.35 32.64
CA SER A 461 -2.79 20.59 33.47
C SER A 461 -3.96 19.69 33.11
N PHE A 462 -4.21 19.50 31.82
CA PHE A 462 -5.26 18.60 31.34
C PHE A 462 -4.99 17.15 31.76
N SER A 463 -3.79 16.62 31.54
CA SER A 463 -3.44 15.24 31.89
C SER A 463 -3.52 15.00 33.40
N SER A 464 -3.11 15.97 34.21
CA SER A 464 -3.24 15.93 35.67
C SER A 464 -4.70 15.90 36.11
N GLY A 465 -5.58 16.67 35.46
CA GLY A 465 -7.02 16.66 35.71
C GLY A 465 -7.69 15.31 35.39
N TYR A 466 -7.13 14.54 34.45
CA TYR A 466 -7.55 13.18 34.13
C TYR A 466 -6.85 12.11 35.00
N GLY A 467 -5.98 12.48 35.91
CA GLY A 467 -5.22 11.54 36.74
C GLY A 467 -4.25 10.65 35.97
N THR A 468 -3.75 11.12 34.81
CA THR A 468 -2.88 10.34 33.93
C THR A 468 -1.79 11.21 33.29
N ASP A 469 -0.86 10.63 32.55
CA ASP A 469 0.12 11.37 31.77
C ASP A 469 -0.43 11.81 30.40
N ILE A 470 0.28 12.71 29.74
CA ILE A 470 -0.12 13.25 28.41
C ILE A 470 -0.26 12.14 27.37
N LYS A 471 0.62 11.15 27.38
CA LYS A 471 0.60 10.03 26.42
C LYS A 471 -0.67 9.20 26.56
N ASN A 472 -1.01 8.81 27.76
CA ASN A 472 -2.21 8.03 28.05
C ASN A 472 -3.49 8.83 27.80
N MET A 473 -3.51 10.11 28.15
CA MET A 473 -4.62 11.02 27.85
C MET A 473 -4.88 11.08 26.33
N LEU A 474 -3.81 11.27 25.54
CA LEU A 474 -3.93 11.30 24.07
C LEU A 474 -4.36 9.95 23.50
N TYR A 475 -3.86 8.83 24.03
CA TYR A 475 -4.28 7.49 23.64
C TYR A 475 -5.77 7.26 23.91
N LEU A 476 -6.28 7.70 25.05
CA LEU A 476 -7.71 7.57 25.37
C LEU A 476 -8.59 8.41 24.45
N LYS A 477 -8.15 9.63 24.11
CA LYS A 477 -8.92 10.55 23.27
C LYS A 477 -8.87 10.21 21.78
N TYR A 478 -7.71 9.75 21.28
CA TYR A 478 -7.44 9.51 19.86
C TYR A 478 -6.98 8.08 19.60
N LYS A 479 -7.70 7.10 20.11
CA LYS A 479 -7.28 5.68 20.07
C LYS A 479 -6.90 5.21 18.67
N GLU A 480 -7.63 5.64 17.65
CA GLU A 480 -7.40 5.26 16.24
C GLU A 480 -6.08 5.85 15.67
N ALA A 481 -5.54 6.91 16.25
CA ALA A 481 -4.25 7.49 15.87
C ALA A 481 -3.06 6.66 16.34
N PHE A 482 -3.27 5.63 17.18
CA PHE A 482 -2.21 4.84 17.79
C PHE A 482 -2.15 3.41 17.25
N THR A 483 -0.95 2.84 17.33
CA THR A 483 -0.69 1.42 17.15
C THR A 483 -0.13 0.83 18.44
N GLU A 484 -0.60 -0.35 18.79
CA GLU A 484 -0.11 -1.10 19.94
C GLU A 484 1.03 -2.03 19.49
N GLY A 485 2.12 -2.07 20.24
CA GLY A 485 3.27 -2.92 19.99
C GLY A 485 3.89 -3.44 21.29
N ARG A 486 4.86 -4.36 21.19
CA ARG A 486 5.56 -4.95 22.34
C ARG A 486 6.20 -3.90 23.27
N ASN A 487 6.54 -2.73 22.74
CA ASN A 487 7.18 -1.62 23.47
C ASN A 487 6.19 -0.50 23.84
N GLY A 488 4.90 -0.79 23.93
CA GLY A 488 3.85 0.17 24.24
C GLY A 488 3.19 0.80 23.02
N VAL A 489 2.35 1.82 23.26
CA VAL A 489 1.60 2.51 22.22
C VAL A 489 2.45 3.58 21.53
N LYS A 490 2.31 3.71 20.21
CA LYS A 490 2.98 4.70 19.37
C LYS A 490 1.97 5.32 18.41
N LEU A 491 2.18 6.56 18.02
CA LEU A 491 1.41 7.19 16.97
C LEU A 491 1.69 6.50 15.61
N ARG A 492 0.69 6.46 14.76
CA ARG A 492 0.82 6.00 13.37
C ARG A 492 1.73 6.95 12.57
N PRO A 493 2.31 6.49 11.44
CA PRO A 493 3.25 7.29 10.65
C PRO A 493 2.75 8.66 10.23
N GLU A 494 1.47 8.80 9.90
CA GLU A 494 0.83 10.05 9.51
C GLU A 494 0.86 11.12 10.62
N TYR A 495 0.86 10.71 11.89
CA TYR A 495 0.93 11.60 13.07
C TYR A 495 2.36 11.90 13.53
N ARG A 496 3.38 11.56 12.73
CA ARG A 496 4.81 11.74 13.13
C ARG A 496 5.15 13.16 13.52
N GLY A 497 4.55 14.17 12.85
CA GLY A 497 4.78 15.58 13.18
C GLY A 497 4.33 15.92 14.60
N ILE A 498 3.18 15.40 15.03
CA ILE A 498 2.67 15.58 16.39
C ILE A 498 3.56 14.88 17.43
N SER A 499 4.04 13.65 17.10
CA SER A 499 4.98 12.93 17.96
C SER A 499 6.26 13.74 18.21
N ASP A 500 6.80 14.34 17.17
CA ASP A 500 8.04 15.10 17.24
C ASP A 500 7.86 16.44 17.99
N ILE A 501 6.76 17.15 17.75
CA ILE A 501 6.38 18.35 18.50
C ILE A 501 6.29 18.07 20.01
N LEU A 502 5.55 17.03 20.40
CA LEU A 502 5.40 16.63 21.81
C LEU A 502 6.73 16.20 22.44
N ASN A 503 7.58 15.52 21.66
CA ASN A 503 8.91 15.15 22.11
C ASN A 503 9.77 16.38 22.38
N GLY A 504 9.71 17.40 21.50
CA GLY A 504 10.41 18.67 21.68
C GLY A 504 9.88 19.47 22.88
N MET A 505 8.55 19.63 23.01
CA MET A 505 7.91 20.34 24.13
C MET A 505 8.28 19.76 25.50
N SER A 506 8.59 18.47 25.56
CA SER A 506 8.91 17.71 26.77
C SER A 506 10.40 17.46 26.94
N ASP A 507 11.28 18.17 26.25
CA ASP A 507 12.73 17.95 26.29
C ASP A 507 13.14 16.47 26.05
N GLY A 508 12.39 15.77 25.19
CA GLY A 508 12.63 14.39 24.83
C GLY A 508 12.03 13.34 25.78
N GLU A 509 11.17 13.72 26.71
CA GLU A 509 10.56 12.77 27.66
C GLU A 509 9.36 12.04 27.05
N ILE A 510 8.50 12.71 26.30
CA ILE A 510 7.35 12.09 25.63
C ILE A 510 7.83 11.39 24.36
N ASN A 511 7.75 10.06 24.36
CA ASN A 511 8.09 9.24 23.19
C ASN A 511 6.85 8.54 22.63
N LEU A 512 6.42 9.00 21.45
CA LEU A 512 5.28 8.44 20.71
C LEU A 512 5.71 7.80 19.38
N GLY A 513 7.02 7.48 19.23
CA GLY A 513 7.56 6.68 18.13
C GLY A 513 8.43 7.44 17.14
N TYR A 514 8.16 8.70 16.89
CA TYR A 514 8.96 9.59 16.02
C TYR A 514 9.54 10.69 16.88
N ILE A 515 10.85 10.66 17.10
CA ILE A 515 11.53 11.49 18.11
C ILE A 515 12.94 11.89 17.65
N HIS A 516 13.43 12.99 18.18
CA HIS A 516 14.83 13.33 18.20
C HIS A 516 15.52 12.87 19.51
N SER A 517 16.84 12.89 19.56
CA SER A 517 17.57 12.59 20.79
C SER A 517 17.44 13.74 21.81
N LYS A 518 17.57 13.44 23.11
CA LYS A 518 17.57 14.51 24.14
C LYS A 518 18.64 15.56 23.92
N GLU A 519 19.81 15.18 23.37
CA GLU A 519 20.89 16.10 23.04
C GLU A 519 20.53 17.04 21.88
N TYR A 520 19.65 16.63 20.99
CA TYR A 520 19.14 17.48 19.91
C TYR A 520 18.34 18.66 20.47
N TRP A 521 17.46 18.42 21.42
CA TRP A 521 16.60 19.44 22.02
C TRP A 521 17.34 20.46 22.89
N LYS A 522 18.57 20.16 23.32
CA LYS A 522 19.44 21.12 24.02
C LYS A 522 20.05 22.18 23.11
N ARG A 523 19.91 22.06 21.79
CA ARG A 523 20.39 23.09 20.85
C ARG A 523 19.49 24.32 20.93
N ASP A 524 20.10 25.51 20.79
CA ASP A 524 19.35 26.73 20.76
C ASP A 524 18.25 26.73 19.68
N LYS A 525 17.03 27.07 20.07
CA LYS A 525 15.84 27.16 19.22
C LYS A 525 15.43 25.86 18.50
N ALA A 526 15.92 24.68 18.95
CA ALA A 526 15.61 23.42 18.29
C ALA A 526 14.10 23.08 18.35
N VAL A 527 13.46 23.36 19.48
CA VAL A 527 12.03 23.08 19.69
C VAL A 527 11.18 23.95 18.78
N GLU A 528 11.49 25.24 18.70
CA GLU A 528 10.80 26.21 17.85
C GLU A 528 10.97 25.85 16.36
N ALA A 529 12.20 25.49 15.95
CA ALA A 529 12.53 25.17 14.56
C ALA A 529 11.82 23.89 14.09
N GLU A 530 11.85 22.84 14.90
CA GLU A 530 11.17 21.60 14.54
C GLU A 530 9.64 21.75 14.62
N THR A 531 9.12 22.46 15.61
CA THR A 531 7.69 22.75 15.68
C THR A 531 7.22 23.47 14.42
N TRP A 532 7.89 24.54 14.02
CA TRP A 532 7.60 25.26 12.78
C TRP A 532 7.64 24.35 11.56
N ALA A 533 8.69 23.53 11.42
CA ALA A 533 8.85 22.64 10.30
C ALA A 533 7.80 21.51 10.26
N GLN A 534 7.41 20.96 11.41
CA GLN A 534 6.33 19.95 11.48
C GLN A 534 4.95 20.56 11.17
N PHE A 535 4.70 21.83 11.54
CA PHE A 535 3.51 22.52 11.05
C PHE A 535 3.48 22.59 9.53
N GLY A 536 4.61 22.92 8.88
CA GLY A 536 4.73 22.91 7.43
C GLY A 536 4.36 21.57 6.79
N ARG A 537 4.81 20.47 7.37
CA ARG A 537 4.44 19.12 6.95
C ARG A 537 2.93 18.89 7.06
N ILE A 538 2.35 19.14 8.25
CA ILE A 538 0.95 18.83 8.53
C ILE A 538 0.02 19.69 7.67
N LEU A 539 0.34 20.96 7.49
CA LEU A 539 -0.42 21.88 6.63
C LEU A 539 -0.36 21.47 5.15
N TYR A 540 0.78 20.93 4.69
CA TYR A 540 0.93 20.40 3.34
C TYR A 540 0.15 19.09 3.15
N ASP A 541 0.21 18.15 4.10
CA ASP A 541 -0.42 16.84 4.01
C ASP A 541 -1.96 16.91 4.11
N GLN A 542 -2.52 18.01 4.67
CA GLN A 542 -3.96 18.31 4.79
C GLN A 542 -4.82 17.15 5.32
N ASN A 543 -4.26 16.29 6.19
CA ASN A 543 -5.00 15.20 6.81
C ASN A 543 -5.88 15.79 7.94
N GLU A 544 -7.20 15.69 7.80
CA GLU A 544 -8.18 16.26 8.73
C GLU A 544 -8.05 15.72 10.16
N GLU A 545 -7.80 14.42 10.32
CA GLU A 545 -7.66 13.78 11.63
C GLU A 545 -6.37 14.25 12.34
N VAL A 546 -5.27 14.36 11.58
CA VAL A 546 -4.00 14.89 12.10
C VAL A 546 -4.15 16.37 12.47
N MET A 547 -4.86 17.14 11.66
CA MET A 547 -5.12 18.55 11.91
C MET A 547 -6.00 18.75 13.16
N ASP A 548 -7.01 17.91 13.37
CA ASP A 548 -7.83 17.94 14.60
C ASP A 548 -6.98 17.68 15.84
N MET A 549 -6.14 16.66 15.79
CA MET A 549 -5.22 16.36 16.89
C MET A 549 -4.18 17.47 17.10
N LEU A 550 -3.65 18.09 16.03
CA LEU A 550 -2.74 19.22 16.12
C LEU A 550 -3.39 20.41 16.84
N LYS A 551 -4.60 20.79 16.45
CA LYS A 551 -5.36 21.88 17.08
C LYS A 551 -5.68 21.60 18.55
N PHE A 552 -5.88 20.34 18.91
CA PHE A 552 -6.04 19.93 20.31
C PHE A 552 -4.70 20.01 21.07
N VAL A 553 -3.62 19.52 20.49
CA VAL A 553 -2.28 19.51 21.15
C VAL A 553 -1.69 20.90 21.23
N CYS A 554 -1.80 21.71 20.19
CA CYS A 554 -1.10 22.98 20.00
C CYS A 554 -2.04 24.13 19.60
N PRO A 555 -3.13 24.46 20.33
CA PRO A 555 -4.06 25.51 19.93
C PRO A 555 -3.44 26.88 19.84
N ASN A 556 -2.66 27.30 20.85
CA ASN A 556 -1.98 28.64 20.86
C ASN A 556 -0.90 28.72 19.79
N THR A 557 -0.12 27.63 19.61
CA THR A 557 0.91 27.56 18.58
C THR A 557 0.28 27.55 17.18
N TYR A 558 -0.87 26.89 17.00
CA TYR A 558 -1.59 26.88 15.73
C TYR A 558 -2.04 28.31 15.33
N GLU A 559 -2.65 29.04 16.24
CA GLU A 559 -3.06 30.44 16.01
C GLU A 559 -1.85 31.34 15.67
N GLU A 560 -0.76 31.21 16.41
CA GLU A 560 0.47 32.00 16.17
C GLU A 560 1.08 31.65 14.80
N VAL A 561 1.20 30.37 14.44
CA VAL A 561 1.74 29.96 13.16
C VAL A 561 0.86 30.49 12.02
N MET A 562 -0.47 30.34 12.10
CA MET A 562 -1.38 30.82 11.05
C MET A 562 -1.37 32.33 10.91
N SER A 563 -1.25 33.07 12.04
CA SER A 563 -1.09 34.51 12.04
C SER A 563 0.23 34.95 11.38
N THR A 564 1.31 34.27 11.70
CA THR A 564 2.64 34.48 11.11
C THR A 564 2.63 34.23 9.60
N LEU A 565 2.08 33.09 9.14
CA LEU A 565 1.95 32.78 7.71
C LEU A 565 1.16 33.85 6.95
N LYS A 566 0.05 34.33 7.52
CA LYS A 566 -0.75 35.41 6.95
C LYS A 566 0.01 36.73 6.87
N GLY A 567 0.84 37.05 7.87
CA GLY A 567 1.63 38.27 7.91
C GLY A 567 2.79 38.32 6.89
N MET A 568 3.24 37.16 6.40
CA MET A 568 4.36 37.07 5.45
C MET A 568 3.97 37.35 3.99
N ILE A 569 2.69 37.24 3.66
CA ILE A 569 2.17 37.45 2.30
C ILE A 569 1.38 38.79 2.35
N LYS A 570 2.10 39.86 2.18
CA LYS A 570 1.54 41.20 1.96
C LYS A 570 1.85 41.68 0.55
#